data_4e1d31e93cc06c42f22d888f7150ace6
#
_entry.id   4e1d31e93cc06c42f22d888f7150ace6
#
_cell.length_a   1.000
_cell.length_b   1.000
_cell.length_c   1.000
_cell.angle_alpha   90.00
_cell.angle_beta   90.00
_cell.angle_gamma   90.00
#
_symmetry.space_group_name_H-M   'P 1'
#
loop_
_entity.id
_entity.type
_entity.pdbx_description
1 polymer ?
#
loop_
_entity_poly.entity_id
_entity_poly.type
_entity_poly.pdbx_seq_one_letter_code
_entity_poly.pdbx_strand_id
1 'polypeptide(L)'
;SKTFLKLEGYKGTFTKEELEEMFEKVTDKVCRNCENREMCLGEKRVYTYQAMHEILCAAVEYGAELNIELKRKLKSQCILAPRFLRETLEVFENAKEILMWNNRMVQNREGYAGQLKSFAKMIQYTTRELDAGIFEDEHMEKRLKTRLKKAGIRMLSAVFYMTPQGKYEIHLTVKAMKGQSVSTRELVRLVGDSVGREMMPGRGERPVIGEDYCTVACMEGARFHTLQGVARIGKGCEKISGDTFLMTELPGGKQGIALSDGMGSGEDAFRESSMVVEMLEELLGAGFPVKTAVQMMNTALVIGREEVRFCTVDVTLFDLYEGACEFVKAGAAATFLKRQGEVEIIRSATLPIGVLQDIEIDTETRRLESGDYVIMVTDGVMDALPAGEQDVLMCTFIQDTDILNPRELAHHILGRVLEWSGEVPLDDMTVLVAGLWSKA
;
A
#
# COMPACT_ATOMS: atom_id res chain seq x y z
N SER A 1 -26.94 -10.49 -35.94
CA SER A 1 -25.92 -9.52 -35.49
C SER A 1 -26.29 -9.06 -34.10
N LYS A 2 -25.48 -9.40 -33.08
CA LYS A 2 -25.66 -8.91 -31.68
C LYS A 2 -25.19 -7.46 -31.65
N THR A 3 -26.12 -6.52 -31.70
CA THR A 3 -25.83 -5.11 -31.60
C THR A 3 -25.81 -4.76 -30.10
N PHE A 4 -24.64 -4.61 -29.53
CA PHE A 4 -24.45 -4.07 -28.16
C PHE A 4 -23.95 -2.63 -28.27
N LEU A 5 -24.55 -1.72 -27.51
CA LEU A 5 -24.06 -0.37 -27.38
C LEU A 5 -22.93 -0.37 -26.35
N LYS A 6 -21.69 -0.24 -26.81
CA LYS A 6 -20.51 -0.21 -25.94
C LYS A 6 -20.23 1.24 -25.53
N LEU A 7 -20.16 1.50 -24.23
CA LEU A 7 -19.74 2.79 -23.67
C LEU A 7 -18.21 2.78 -23.54
N GLU A 8 -17.52 3.71 -24.21
CA GLU A 8 -16.08 3.89 -24.04
C GLU A 8 -15.77 4.31 -22.58
N GLY A 9 -14.76 3.66 -21.98
CA GLY A 9 -14.32 3.91 -20.61
C GLY A 9 -15.07 3.15 -19.50
N TYR A 10 -16.12 2.36 -19.83
CA TYR A 10 -16.88 1.59 -18.84
C TYR A 10 -16.93 0.10 -19.22
N LYS A 11 -16.72 -0.78 -18.24
CA LYS A 11 -16.94 -2.23 -18.37
C LYS A 11 -18.45 -2.54 -18.39
N GLY A 12 -19.17 -2.07 -19.41
CA GLY A 12 -20.59 -2.34 -19.51
C GLY A 12 -21.12 -2.05 -20.91
N THR A 13 -22.02 -2.90 -21.37
CA THR A 13 -22.77 -2.72 -22.60
C THR A 13 -24.23 -2.87 -22.27
N PHE A 14 -25.08 -2.01 -22.84
CA PHE A 14 -26.52 -2.23 -22.74
C PHE A 14 -26.93 -3.51 -23.47
N THR A 15 -27.71 -4.33 -22.81
CA THR A 15 -28.31 -5.52 -23.39
C THR A 15 -29.43 -5.14 -24.35
N LYS A 16 -29.87 -6.11 -25.18
CA LYS A 16 -30.98 -5.88 -26.09
C LYS A 16 -32.27 -5.60 -25.33
N GLU A 17 -32.48 -6.27 -24.22
CA GLU A 17 -33.62 -6.10 -23.32
C GLU A 17 -33.67 -4.69 -22.72
N GLU A 18 -32.53 -4.16 -22.26
CA GLU A 18 -32.42 -2.81 -21.72
C GLU A 18 -32.68 -1.74 -22.79
N LEU A 19 -32.16 -1.95 -24.02
CA LEU A 19 -32.45 -1.05 -25.13
C LEU A 19 -33.94 -1.08 -25.54
N GLU A 20 -34.59 -2.23 -25.46
CA GLU A 20 -36.02 -2.39 -25.74
C GLU A 20 -36.88 -1.71 -24.66
N GLU A 21 -36.48 -1.81 -23.38
CA GLU A 21 -37.10 -1.09 -22.26
C GLU A 21 -36.96 0.44 -22.40
N MET A 22 -35.78 0.94 -22.81
CA MET A 22 -35.61 2.35 -23.12
C MET A 22 -36.52 2.81 -24.25
N PHE A 23 -36.66 2.00 -25.30
CA PHE A 23 -37.54 2.29 -26.41
C PHE A 23 -39.00 2.37 -25.98
N GLU A 24 -39.46 1.45 -25.15
CA GLU A 24 -40.83 1.47 -24.59
C GLU A 24 -41.06 2.73 -23.74
N LYS A 25 -40.11 3.08 -22.85
CA LYS A 25 -40.19 4.30 -22.04
C LYS A 25 -40.30 5.58 -22.89
N VAL A 26 -39.48 5.68 -23.95
CA VAL A 26 -39.52 6.84 -24.87
C VAL A 26 -40.84 6.89 -25.64
N THR A 27 -41.28 5.76 -26.19
CA THR A 27 -42.52 5.72 -26.98
C THR A 27 -43.75 5.94 -26.14
N ASP A 28 -43.80 5.49 -24.88
CA ASP A 28 -44.90 5.79 -23.98
C ASP A 28 -44.97 7.27 -23.65
N LYS A 29 -43.84 7.92 -23.36
CA LYS A 29 -43.80 9.36 -23.09
C LYS A 29 -44.10 10.25 -24.29
N VAL A 30 -43.65 9.89 -25.47
CA VAL A 30 -43.72 10.73 -26.67
C VAL A 30 -44.86 10.37 -27.60
N CYS A 31 -45.08 9.07 -27.85
CA CYS A 31 -45.99 8.60 -28.91
C CYS A 31 -47.39 8.28 -28.38
N ARG A 32 -47.66 8.32 -27.06
CA ARG A 32 -48.93 7.93 -26.47
C ARG A 32 -50.13 8.67 -27.07
N ASN A 33 -49.98 9.98 -27.33
CA ASN A 33 -51.04 10.84 -27.89
C ASN A 33 -50.68 11.35 -29.29
N CYS A 34 -49.82 10.65 -30.05
CA CYS A 34 -49.39 11.05 -31.35
C CYS A 34 -50.35 10.48 -32.44
N GLU A 35 -50.77 11.30 -33.38
CA GLU A 35 -51.67 10.90 -34.48
C GLU A 35 -51.09 9.75 -35.32
N ASN A 36 -49.77 9.68 -35.45
CA ASN A 36 -49.09 8.65 -36.26
C ASN A 36 -48.66 7.43 -35.43
N ARG A 37 -49.15 7.25 -34.20
CA ARG A 37 -48.76 6.18 -33.28
C ARG A 37 -48.92 4.79 -33.90
N GLU A 38 -50.06 4.49 -34.43
CA GLU A 38 -50.37 3.15 -34.99
C GLU A 38 -49.42 2.80 -36.15
N MET A 39 -49.14 3.75 -37.02
CA MET A 39 -48.20 3.57 -38.11
C MET A 39 -46.75 3.40 -37.61
N CYS A 40 -46.29 4.27 -36.71
CA CYS A 40 -44.91 4.28 -36.22
C CYS A 40 -44.58 3.09 -35.31
N LEU A 41 -45.50 2.65 -34.46
CA LEU A 41 -45.30 1.54 -33.51
C LEU A 41 -45.88 0.19 -34.02
N GLY A 42 -46.68 0.23 -35.08
CA GLY A 42 -47.16 -0.95 -35.78
C GLY A 42 -46.27 -1.27 -37.01
N GLU A 43 -46.68 -0.80 -38.17
CA GLU A 43 -46.03 -1.14 -39.46
C GLU A 43 -44.56 -0.71 -39.52
N LYS A 44 -44.22 0.43 -38.90
CA LYS A 44 -42.86 1.02 -38.93
C LYS A 44 -42.10 0.87 -37.62
N ARG A 45 -42.47 -0.03 -36.72
CA ARG A 45 -41.82 -0.21 -35.42
C ARG A 45 -40.30 -0.37 -35.54
N VAL A 46 -39.83 -1.17 -36.48
CA VAL A 46 -38.40 -1.41 -36.71
C VAL A 46 -37.66 -0.12 -37.08
N TYR A 47 -38.26 0.72 -37.90
CA TYR A 47 -37.65 2.01 -38.30
C TYR A 47 -37.64 3.01 -37.17
N THR A 48 -38.69 3.02 -36.33
CA THR A 48 -38.75 3.90 -35.16
C THR A 48 -37.71 3.48 -34.11
N TYR A 49 -37.57 2.17 -33.86
CA TYR A 49 -36.52 1.61 -33.01
C TYR A 49 -35.12 1.94 -33.55
N GLN A 50 -34.89 1.78 -34.84
CA GLN A 50 -33.61 2.09 -35.47
C GLN A 50 -33.27 3.59 -35.35
N ALA A 51 -34.24 4.47 -35.48
CA ALA A 51 -34.06 5.91 -35.28
C ALA A 51 -33.58 6.24 -33.84
N MET A 52 -34.20 5.61 -32.83
CA MET A 52 -33.74 5.74 -31.44
C MET A 52 -32.32 5.20 -31.28
N HIS A 53 -32.01 4.03 -31.81
CA HIS A 53 -30.69 3.42 -31.75
C HIS A 53 -29.60 4.32 -32.38
N GLU A 54 -29.91 4.95 -33.52
CA GLU A 54 -28.99 5.90 -34.19
C GLU A 54 -28.72 7.14 -33.27
N ILE A 55 -29.75 7.62 -32.56
CA ILE A 55 -29.58 8.70 -31.58
C ILE A 55 -28.68 8.28 -30.44
N LEU A 56 -28.88 7.07 -29.90
CA LEU A 56 -28.07 6.54 -28.81
C LEU A 56 -26.60 6.34 -29.22
N CYS A 57 -26.36 5.79 -30.42
CA CYS A 57 -25.00 5.67 -30.96
C CYS A 57 -24.32 7.02 -31.09
N ALA A 58 -25.03 8.01 -31.65
CA ALA A 58 -24.49 9.36 -31.78
C ALA A 58 -24.25 10.05 -30.44
N ALA A 59 -25.10 9.81 -29.43
CA ALA A 59 -24.91 10.34 -28.07
C ALA A 59 -23.67 9.75 -27.38
N VAL A 60 -23.37 8.48 -27.64
CA VAL A 60 -22.15 7.81 -27.14
C VAL A 60 -20.89 8.39 -27.81
N GLU A 61 -20.95 8.62 -29.12
CA GLU A 61 -19.79 9.03 -29.92
C GLU A 61 -19.47 10.53 -29.80
N TYR A 62 -20.50 11.38 -29.79
CA TYR A 62 -20.37 12.85 -29.86
C TYR A 62 -20.96 13.62 -28.66
N GLY A 63 -21.47 12.92 -27.66
CA GLY A 63 -22.14 13.54 -26.50
C GLY A 63 -23.50 14.17 -26.86
N ALA A 64 -23.91 15.18 -26.09
CA ALA A 64 -25.20 15.85 -26.28
C ALA A 64 -25.30 16.70 -27.58
N GLU A 65 -24.19 17.02 -28.22
CA GLU A 65 -24.13 17.78 -29.48
C GLU A 65 -24.30 16.84 -30.70
N LEU A 66 -25.51 16.39 -30.91
CA LEU A 66 -25.85 15.52 -32.03
C LEU A 66 -25.71 16.22 -33.40
N ASN A 67 -25.20 15.48 -34.38
CA ASN A 67 -24.99 15.90 -35.75
C ASN A 67 -26.29 16.47 -36.39
N ILE A 68 -26.12 17.55 -37.14
CA ILE A 68 -27.21 18.26 -37.86
C ILE A 68 -27.95 17.32 -38.85
N GLU A 69 -27.24 16.37 -39.46
CA GLU A 69 -27.80 15.40 -40.36
C GLU A 69 -28.80 14.45 -39.71
N LEU A 70 -28.46 13.94 -38.52
CA LEU A 70 -29.35 13.09 -37.72
C LEU A 70 -30.61 13.85 -37.29
N LYS A 71 -30.47 15.10 -36.86
CA LYS A 71 -31.62 15.96 -36.54
C LYS A 71 -32.53 16.20 -37.73
N ARG A 72 -31.97 16.39 -38.92
CA ARG A 72 -32.73 16.60 -40.17
C ARG A 72 -33.44 15.31 -40.59
N LYS A 73 -32.75 14.14 -40.54
CA LYS A 73 -33.33 12.83 -40.81
C LYS A 73 -34.52 12.51 -39.89
N LEU A 74 -34.35 12.75 -38.60
CA LEU A 74 -35.40 12.52 -37.62
C LEU A 74 -36.63 13.44 -37.83
N LYS A 75 -36.42 14.71 -38.20
CA LYS A 75 -37.51 15.65 -38.56
C LYS A 75 -38.31 15.21 -39.76
N SER A 76 -37.72 14.52 -40.74
CA SER A 76 -38.44 13.99 -41.93
C SER A 76 -39.27 12.75 -41.61
N GLN A 77 -38.97 12.04 -40.54
CA GLN A 77 -39.61 10.78 -40.18
C GLN A 77 -40.60 10.90 -38.98
N CYS A 78 -40.40 11.85 -38.09
CA CYS A 78 -41.20 12.03 -36.86
C CYS A 78 -41.74 13.44 -36.75
N ILE A 79 -43.06 13.59 -36.61
CA ILE A 79 -43.70 14.90 -36.39
C ILE A 79 -43.37 15.52 -35.02
N LEU A 80 -43.04 14.66 -34.05
CA LEU A 80 -42.59 15.06 -32.69
C LEU A 80 -41.07 14.92 -32.51
N ALA A 81 -40.29 15.04 -33.56
CA ALA A 81 -38.84 14.82 -33.58
C ALA A 81 -38.06 15.53 -32.44
N PRO A 82 -38.30 16.83 -32.12
CA PRO A 82 -37.57 17.48 -31.02
C PRO A 82 -37.85 16.88 -29.66
N ARG A 83 -39.10 16.45 -29.42
CA ARG A 83 -39.53 15.80 -28.18
C ARG A 83 -38.99 14.37 -28.12
N PHE A 84 -39.07 13.64 -29.19
CA PHE A 84 -38.51 12.27 -29.29
C PHE A 84 -37.01 12.25 -29.00
N LEU A 85 -36.27 13.19 -29.58
CA LEU A 85 -34.84 13.35 -29.34
C LEU A 85 -34.51 13.63 -27.87
N ARG A 86 -35.19 14.62 -27.28
CA ARG A 86 -34.95 15.00 -25.89
C ARG A 86 -35.25 13.86 -24.92
N GLU A 87 -36.39 13.19 -25.05
CA GLU A 87 -36.78 12.09 -24.18
C GLU A 87 -35.86 10.87 -24.37
N THR A 88 -35.38 10.62 -25.59
CA THR A 88 -34.39 9.56 -25.84
C THR A 88 -33.08 9.83 -25.10
N LEU A 89 -32.57 11.06 -25.14
CA LEU A 89 -31.35 11.44 -24.43
C LEU A 89 -31.54 11.39 -22.90
N GLU A 90 -32.68 11.85 -22.40
CA GLU A 90 -32.99 11.83 -20.96
C GLU A 90 -33.09 10.39 -20.44
N VAL A 91 -33.80 9.49 -21.15
CA VAL A 91 -33.88 8.07 -20.77
C VAL A 91 -32.50 7.39 -20.83
N PHE A 92 -31.68 7.76 -21.82
CA PHE A 92 -30.34 7.25 -21.95
C PHE A 92 -29.40 7.68 -20.80
N GLU A 93 -29.38 8.97 -20.46
CA GLU A 93 -28.54 9.45 -19.34
C GLU A 93 -28.93 8.78 -18.00
N ASN A 94 -30.23 8.66 -17.74
CA ASN A 94 -30.69 7.95 -16.54
C ASN A 94 -30.26 6.45 -16.54
N ALA A 95 -30.37 5.77 -17.68
CA ALA A 95 -29.96 4.37 -17.79
C ALA A 95 -28.44 4.21 -17.66
N LYS A 96 -27.66 5.16 -18.19
CA LYS A 96 -26.22 5.24 -18.06
C LYS A 96 -25.79 5.40 -16.60
N GLU A 97 -26.42 6.30 -15.84
CA GLU A 97 -26.17 6.46 -14.41
C GLU A 97 -26.42 5.17 -13.62
N ILE A 98 -27.55 4.49 -13.88
CA ILE A 98 -27.87 3.21 -13.25
C ILE A 98 -26.83 2.13 -13.57
N LEU A 99 -26.40 2.04 -14.85
CA LEU A 99 -25.36 1.09 -15.27
C LEU A 99 -24.03 1.38 -14.57
N MET A 100 -23.65 2.64 -14.45
CA MET A 100 -22.45 3.06 -13.73
C MET A 100 -22.52 2.68 -12.25
N TRP A 101 -23.67 2.92 -11.61
CA TRP A 101 -23.88 2.57 -10.21
C TRP A 101 -23.80 1.07 -9.96
N ASN A 102 -24.44 0.27 -10.81
CA ASN A 102 -24.38 -1.18 -10.73
C ASN A 102 -22.96 -1.72 -10.90
N ASN A 103 -22.20 -1.18 -11.86
CA ASN A 103 -20.79 -1.57 -12.07
C ASN A 103 -19.92 -1.23 -10.86
N ARG A 104 -20.11 -0.06 -10.23
CA ARG A 104 -19.45 0.29 -8.97
C ARG A 104 -19.78 -0.69 -7.85
N MET A 105 -21.05 -1.06 -7.69
CA MET A 105 -21.45 -2.03 -6.66
C MET A 105 -20.81 -3.42 -6.89
N VAL A 106 -20.70 -3.86 -8.12
CA VAL A 106 -20.05 -5.16 -8.46
C VAL A 106 -18.56 -5.09 -8.15
N GLN A 107 -17.86 -4.02 -8.56
CA GLN A 107 -16.45 -3.82 -8.28
C GLN A 107 -16.16 -3.76 -6.78
N ASN A 108 -16.99 -3.04 -6.02
CA ASN A 108 -16.86 -2.97 -4.56
C ASN A 108 -17.04 -4.35 -3.91
N ARG A 109 -18.01 -5.16 -4.35
CA ARG A 109 -18.22 -6.53 -3.85
C ARG A 109 -17.03 -7.44 -4.13
N GLU A 110 -16.47 -7.39 -5.33
CA GLU A 110 -15.29 -8.17 -5.71
C GLU A 110 -14.06 -7.76 -4.88
N GLY A 111 -13.87 -6.47 -4.66
CA GLY A 111 -12.81 -5.94 -3.82
C GLY A 111 -12.92 -6.40 -2.36
N TYR A 112 -14.11 -6.29 -1.75
CA TYR A 112 -14.34 -6.79 -0.37
C TYR A 112 -14.15 -8.31 -0.27
N ALA A 113 -14.60 -9.08 -1.27
CA ALA A 113 -14.38 -10.52 -1.30
C ALA A 113 -12.89 -10.87 -1.40
N GLY A 114 -12.11 -10.10 -2.17
CA GLY A 114 -10.65 -10.22 -2.26
C GLY A 114 -9.96 -9.95 -0.93
N GLN A 115 -10.34 -8.88 -0.23
CA GLN A 115 -9.83 -8.56 1.10
C GLN A 115 -10.14 -9.66 2.12
N LEU A 116 -11.40 -10.11 2.21
CA LEU A 116 -11.80 -11.20 3.11
C LEU A 116 -11.02 -12.49 2.83
N LYS A 117 -10.77 -12.80 1.57
CA LYS A 117 -9.95 -13.96 1.19
C LYS A 117 -8.49 -13.81 1.62
N SER A 118 -7.94 -12.62 1.52
CA SER A 118 -6.58 -12.31 1.99
C SER A 118 -6.48 -12.40 3.51
N PHE A 119 -7.45 -11.85 4.24
CA PHE A 119 -7.56 -12.01 5.70
C PHE A 119 -7.66 -13.49 6.11
N ALA A 120 -8.53 -14.27 5.45
CA ALA A 120 -8.68 -15.69 5.76
C ALA A 120 -7.38 -16.48 5.54
N LYS A 121 -6.66 -16.21 4.43
CA LYS A 121 -5.35 -16.84 4.17
C LYS A 121 -4.35 -16.50 5.26
N MET A 122 -4.34 -15.24 5.71
CA MET A 122 -3.42 -14.81 6.73
C MET A 122 -3.70 -15.44 8.08
N ILE A 123 -4.97 -15.46 8.54
CA ILE A 123 -5.34 -16.14 9.78
C ILE A 123 -4.84 -17.60 9.74
N GLN A 124 -5.03 -18.27 8.60
CA GLN A 124 -4.53 -19.64 8.42
C GLN A 124 -3.00 -19.73 8.48
N TYR A 125 -2.29 -18.77 7.88
CA TYR A 125 -0.83 -18.73 7.90
C TYR A 125 -0.31 -18.47 9.32
N THR A 126 -0.82 -17.44 9.99
CA THR A 126 -0.41 -17.11 11.38
C THR A 126 -0.71 -18.23 12.36
N THR A 127 -1.87 -18.90 12.23
CA THR A 127 -2.22 -20.04 13.08
C THR A 127 -1.26 -21.21 12.87
N ARG A 128 -0.89 -21.51 11.61
CA ARG A 128 0.07 -22.59 11.32
C ARG A 128 1.48 -22.27 11.81
N GLU A 129 1.94 -21.03 11.69
CA GLU A 129 3.25 -20.63 12.18
C GLU A 129 3.33 -20.67 13.71
N LEU A 130 2.30 -20.21 14.41
CA LEU A 130 2.23 -20.27 15.86
C LEU A 130 2.23 -21.72 16.37
N ASP A 131 1.41 -22.59 15.78
CA ASP A 131 1.34 -24.01 16.16
C ASP A 131 2.65 -24.77 15.86
N ALA A 132 3.33 -24.43 14.76
CA ALA A 132 4.58 -25.10 14.38
C ALA A 132 5.80 -24.60 15.17
N GLY A 133 5.74 -23.41 15.74
CA GLY A 133 6.85 -22.81 16.47
C GLY A 133 6.89 -23.13 17.96
N ILE A 134 5.76 -23.50 18.56
CA ILE A 134 5.69 -23.84 20.00
C ILE A 134 6.21 -25.25 20.21
N PHE A 135 7.13 -25.38 21.14
CA PHE A 135 7.66 -26.70 21.55
C PHE A 135 7.83 -26.79 23.07
N GLU A 136 7.80 -28.02 23.59
CA GLU A 136 8.04 -28.31 24.99
C GLU A 136 9.48 -28.77 25.16
N ASP A 137 10.20 -28.16 26.11
CA ASP A 137 11.54 -28.59 26.54
C ASP A 137 11.57 -28.70 28.06
N GLU A 138 11.20 -29.88 28.57
CA GLU A 138 11.18 -30.16 30.00
C GLU A 138 12.55 -30.00 30.66
N HIS A 139 13.64 -30.33 29.96
CA HIS A 139 14.99 -30.19 30.48
C HIS A 139 15.35 -28.73 30.66
N MET A 140 15.06 -27.89 29.66
CA MET A 140 15.29 -26.46 29.72
C MET A 140 14.42 -25.83 30.79
N GLU A 141 13.13 -26.18 30.87
CA GLU A 141 12.24 -25.67 31.89
C GLU A 141 12.74 -25.93 33.30
N LYS A 142 13.14 -27.20 33.61
CA LYS A 142 13.72 -27.59 34.91
C LYS A 142 15.02 -26.82 35.22
N ARG A 143 15.86 -26.62 34.22
CA ARG A 143 17.12 -25.86 34.33
C ARG A 143 16.85 -24.39 34.61
N LEU A 144 15.94 -23.75 33.88
CA LEU A 144 15.51 -22.38 34.10
C LEU A 144 14.91 -22.19 35.51
N LYS A 145 13.96 -23.06 35.89
CA LYS A 145 13.31 -23.05 37.21
C LYS A 145 14.30 -23.09 38.36
N THR A 146 15.31 -23.93 38.22
CA THR A 146 16.37 -24.09 39.25
C THR A 146 17.28 -22.86 39.31
N ARG A 147 17.67 -22.31 38.17
CA ARG A 147 18.56 -21.14 38.08
C ARG A 147 17.88 -19.86 38.55
N LEU A 148 16.64 -19.64 38.09
CA LEU A 148 15.84 -18.48 38.46
C LEU A 148 15.51 -18.47 39.97
N LYS A 149 15.24 -19.64 40.56
CA LYS A 149 15.01 -19.79 41.99
C LYS A 149 16.23 -19.33 42.80
N LYS A 150 17.46 -19.65 42.34
CA LYS A 150 18.71 -19.20 42.99
C LYS A 150 18.90 -17.68 42.95
N ALA A 151 18.34 -17.03 41.91
CA ALA A 151 18.37 -15.59 41.70
C ALA A 151 17.17 -14.85 42.37
N GLY A 152 16.39 -15.53 43.20
CA GLY A 152 15.25 -14.89 43.89
C GLY A 152 14.01 -14.73 43.01
N ILE A 153 13.91 -15.48 41.91
CA ILE A 153 12.78 -15.45 40.98
C ILE A 153 12.02 -16.78 41.02
N ARG A 154 10.71 -16.70 41.21
CA ARG A 154 9.82 -17.87 41.12
C ARG A 154 9.18 -17.93 39.76
N MET A 155 9.44 -19.00 38.99
CA MET A 155 8.83 -19.28 37.70
C MET A 155 7.60 -20.20 37.89
N LEU A 156 6.48 -19.80 37.29
CA LEU A 156 5.24 -20.61 37.22
C LEU A 156 5.25 -21.49 35.99
N SER A 157 5.48 -20.88 34.80
CA SER A 157 5.49 -21.58 33.51
C SER A 157 6.49 -20.95 32.56
N ALA A 158 6.90 -21.73 31.56
CA ALA A 158 7.68 -21.29 30.42
C ALA A 158 7.03 -21.80 29.12
N VAL A 159 6.93 -20.97 28.13
CA VAL A 159 6.54 -21.32 26.76
C VAL A 159 7.72 -21.05 25.85
N PHE A 160 8.16 -22.05 25.13
CA PHE A 160 9.25 -21.96 24.17
C PHE A 160 8.68 -21.87 22.79
N TYR A 161 9.13 -20.89 22.04
CA TYR A 161 8.77 -20.69 20.65
C TYR A 161 10.04 -20.60 19.81
N MET A 162 10.04 -21.24 18.66
CA MET A 162 11.09 -21.11 17.65
C MET A 162 10.48 -20.43 16.43
N THR A 163 11.03 -19.28 16.07
CA THR A 163 10.60 -18.58 14.84
C THR A 163 10.94 -19.42 13.60
N PRO A 164 10.29 -19.17 12.45
CA PRO A 164 10.63 -19.85 11.18
C PRO A 164 12.12 -19.73 10.80
N GLN A 165 12.80 -18.69 11.28
CA GLN A 165 14.23 -18.43 11.09
C GLN A 165 15.11 -19.18 12.12
N GLY A 166 14.54 -20.06 12.95
CA GLY A 166 15.28 -20.82 13.95
C GLY A 166 15.74 -20.01 15.18
N LYS A 167 15.11 -18.85 15.45
CA LYS A 167 15.40 -17.99 16.61
C LYS A 167 14.51 -18.35 17.79
N TYR A 168 15.07 -18.25 18.99
CA TYR A 168 14.36 -18.56 20.21
C TYR A 168 13.58 -17.34 20.75
N GLU A 169 12.34 -17.59 21.12
CA GLU A 169 11.51 -16.71 21.90
C GLU A 169 10.95 -17.48 23.09
N ILE A 170 11.11 -16.97 24.30
CA ILE A 170 10.75 -17.66 25.53
C ILE A 170 9.87 -16.75 26.37
N HIS A 171 8.62 -17.15 26.57
CA HIS A 171 7.68 -16.45 27.43
C HIS A 171 7.67 -17.09 28.81
N LEU A 172 8.06 -16.32 29.82
CA LEU A 172 8.18 -16.77 31.21
C LEU A 172 7.12 -16.10 32.07
N THR A 173 6.29 -16.88 32.76
CA THR A 173 5.44 -16.35 33.84
C THR A 173 6.22 -16.45 35.14
N VAL A 174 6.63 -15.29 35.65
CA VAL A 174 7.56 -15.16 36.79
C VAL A 174 7.09 -14.14 37.80
N LYS A 175 7.65 -14.22 39.04
CA LYS A 175 7.57 -13.19 40.04
C LYS A 175 8.85 -13.17 40.91
N ALA A 176 9.17 -12.04 41.51
CA ALA A 176 10.22 -11.95 42.48
C ALA A 176 9.80 -12.61 43.82
N MET A 177 10.75 -13.12 44.58
CA MET A 177 10.48 -13.58 45.94
C MET A 177 10.19 -12.39 46.88
N LYS A 178 9.49 -12.66 47.99
CA LYS A 178 9.03 -11.65 48.94
C LYS A 178 10.18 -10.76 49.41
N GLY A 179 9.97 -9.46 49.34
CA GLY A 179 10.95 -8.46 49.67
C GLY A 179 12.05 -8.21 48.64
N GLN A 180 11.95 -8.78 47.47
CA GLN A 180 12.93 -8.60 46.39
C GLN A 180 12.29 -8.00 45.15
N SER A 181 13.10 -7.32 44.37
CA SER A 181 12.77 -6.89 43.01
C SER A 181 13.95 -7.25 42.08
N VAL A 182 13.66 -7.71 40.89
CA VAL A 182 14.69 -8.11 39.92
C VAL A 182 14.48 -7.35 38.63
N SER A 183 15.54 -6.82 38.05
CA SER A 183 15.42 -6.15 36.77
C SER A 183 15.12 -7.17 35.66
N THR A 184 14.27 -6.78 34.71
CA THR A 184 13.96 -7.62 33.53
C THR A 184 15.21 -7.96 32.72
N ARG A 185 16.18 -7.05 32.65
CA ARG A 185 17.48 -7.30 32.00
C ARG A 185 18.28 -8.42 32.67
N GLU A 186 18.24 -8.49 34.00
CA GLU A 186 18.91 -9.55 34.76
C GLU A 186 18.22 -10.92 34.55
N LEU A 187 16.86 -10.93 34.58
CA LEU A 187 16.10 -12.16 34.19
C LEU A 187 16.52 -12.64 32.82
N VAL A 188 16.50 -11.75 31.81
CA VAL A 188 16.80 -12.11 30.43
C VAL A 188 18.23 -12.60 30.27
N ARG A 189 19.20 -12.01 30.97
CA ARG A 189 20.58 -12.49 31.00
C ARG A 189 20.68 -13.91 31.58
N LEU A 190 19.99 -14.19 32.67
CA LEU A 190 19.96 -15.54 33.29
C LEU A 190 19.31 -16.57 32.35
N VAL A 191 18.31 -16.16 31.60
CA VAL A 191 17.68 -16.99 30.55
C VAL A 191 18.69 -17.27 29.44
N GLY A 192 19.33 -16.23 28.92
CA GLY A 192 20.35 -16.33 27.87
C GLY A 192 21.48 -17.28 28.25
N ASP A 193 22.04 -17.12 29.45
CA ASP A 193 23.06 -18.03 29.98
C ASP A 193 22.55 -19.47 30.16
N SER A 194 21.25 -19.66 30.33
CA SER A 194 20.67 -21.02 30.47
C SER A 194 20.44 -21.68 29.12
N VAL A 195 20.08 -20.89 28.12
CA VAL A 195 19.81 -21.35 26.75
C VAL A 195 21.11 -21.43 25.92
N GLY A 196 22.16 -20.73 26.35
CA GLY A 196 23.42 -20.61 25.60
C GLY A 196 23.30 -19.68 24.39
N ARG A 197 22.41 -18.67 24.48
CA ARG A 197 22.14 -17.68 23.43
C ARG A 197 22.03 -16.30 24.06
N GLU A 198 22.42 -15.30 23.30
CA GLU A 198 22.22 -13.91 23.71
C GLU A 198 20.71 -13.59 23.61
N MET A 199 20.11 -13.23 24.75
CA MET A 199 18.69 -12.92 24.83
C MET A 199 18.48 -11.46 25.19
N MET A 200 17.38 -10.90 24.74
CA MET A 200 16.93 -9.52 25.00
C MET A 200 15.48 -9.54 25.49
N PRO A 201 15.06 -8.55 26.30
CA PRO A 201 13.65 -8.42 26.65
C PRO A 201 12.82 -8.07 25.40
N GLY A 202 11.61 -8.61 25.35
CA GLY A 202 10.63 -8.25 24.34
C GLY A 202 10.26 -6.75 24.39
N ARG A 203 9.66 -6.26 23.32
CA ARG A 203 9.24 -4.87 23.21
C ARG A 203 8.14 -4.54 24.24
N GLY A 204 8.29 -3.43 24.92
CA GLY A 204 7.28 -2.96 25.89
C GLY A 204 7.30 -3.69 27.24
N GLU A 205 8.29 -4.56 27.48
CA GLU A 205 8.42 -5.25 28.74
C GLU A 205 8.68 -4.29 29.90
N ARG A 206 8.08 -4.61 31.06
CA ARG A 206 8.30 -3.83 32.29
C ARG A 206 9.75 -3.89 32.71
N PRO A 207 10.33 -2.79 33.24
CA PRO A 207 11.74 -2.76 33.60
C PRO A 207 12.08 -3.61 34.83
N VAL A 208 11.10 -3.90 35.70
CA VAL A 208 11.29 -4.59 36.98
C VAL A 208 10.18 -5.62 37.21
N ILE A 209 10.56 -6.76 37.74
CA ILE A 209 9.71 -7.86 38.20
C ILE A 209 9.49 -7.71 39.68
N GLY A 210 8.23 -7.60 40.09
CA GLY A 210 7.80 -7.47 41.50
C GLY A 210 7.31 -8.81 42.10
N GLU A 211 6.56 -8.72 43.20
CA GLU A 211 6.03 -9.87 43.94
C GLU A 211 4.81 -10.52 43.25
N ASP A 212 4.18 -9.84 42.29
CA ASP A 212 3.06 -10.38 41.52
C ASP A 212 3.56 -11.10 40.26
N TYR A 213 2.84 -12.18 39.90
CA TYR A 213 3.15 -12.89 38.65
C TYR A 213 2.96 -11.99 37.44
N CYS A 214 3.93 -11.99 36.58
CA CYS A 214 3.90 -11.31 35.28
C CYS A 214 4.52 -12.21 34.20
N THR A 215 4.08 -12.05 32.97
CA THR A 215 4.72 -12.70 31.83
C THR A 215 5.78 -11.75 31.26
N VAL A 216 6.96 -12.29 31.00
CA VAL A 216 8.07 -11.60 30.35
C VAL A 216 8.50 -12.38 29.13
N ALA A 217 8.53 -11.72 27.98
CA ALA A 217 9.08 -12.26 26.75
C ALA A 217 10.59 -12.04 26.69
N CYS A 218 11.32 -13.12 26.47
CA CYS A 218 12.75 -13.12 26.21
C CYS A 218 12.99 -13.55 24.77
N MET A 219 13.57 -12.68 23.96
CA MET A 219 13.80 -12.90 22.53
C MET A 219 15.28 -13.05 22.27
N GLU A 220 15.67 -13.92 21.33
CA GLU A 220 17.06 -14.00 20.88
C GLU A 220 17.50 -12.66 20.29
N GLY A 221 18.64 -12.14 20.71
CA GLY A 221 19.14 -10.83 20.33
C GLY A 221 19.44 -10.76 18.83
N ALA A 222 19.04 -9.65 18.22
CA ALA A 222 19.36 -9.38 16.83
C ALA A 222 20.88 -9.13 16.67
N ARG A 223 21.46 -9.66 15.58
CA ARG A 223 22.88 -9.49 15.25
C ARG A 223 23.22 -8.10 14.75
N PHE A 224 22.24 -7.46 14.13
CA PHE A 224 22.39 -6.13 13.54
C PHE A 224 21.48 -5.12 14.23
N HIS A 225 21.74 -3.86 14.01
CA HIS A 225 20.85 -2.73 14.29
C HIS A 225 20.92 -1.73 13.15
N THR A 226 19.87 -0.93 12.99
CA THR A 226 19.82 0.14 12.00
C THR A 226 19.78 1.50 12.69
N LEU A 227 20.38 2.49 12.03
CA LEU A 227 20.16 3.90 12.33
C LEU A 227 19.57 4.55 11.09
N GLN A 228 18.62 5.47 11.29
CA GLN A 228 17.92 6.11 10.19
C GLN A 228 18.03 7.64 10.29
N GLY A 229 17.87 8.28 9.13
CA GLY A 229 17.79 9.72 9.03
C GLY A 229 16.99 10.14 7.82
N VAL A 230 16.33 11.28 7.91
CA VAL A 230 15.52 11.86 6.86
C VAL A 230 15.89 13.34 6.67
N ALA A 231 15.91 13.76 5.40
CA ALA A 231 15.91 15.15 4.99
C ALA A 231 14.78 15.37 4.00
N ARG A 232 13.98 16.42 4.20
CA ARG A 232 12.87 16.75 3.30
C ARG A 232 12.66 18.25 3.18
N ILE A 233 12.10 18.65 2.04
CA ILE A 233 11.70 20.01 1.75
C ILE A 233 10.44 19.97 0.88
N GLY A 234 9.43 20.75 1.23
CA GLY A 234 8.20 20.87 0.45
C GLY A 234 8.39 21.74 -0.79
N LYS A 235 7.56 21.53 -1.79
CA LYS A 235 7.47 22.32 -3.01
C LYS A 235 7.42 23.82 -2.70
N GLY A 236 8.23 24.62 -3.39
CA GLY A 236 8.30 26.06 -3.14
C GLY A 236 8.75 26.45 -1.73
N CYS A 237 9.42 25.57 -0.98
CA CYS A 237 9.78 25.72 0.44
C CYS A 237 8.56 25.77 1.38
N GLU A 238 7.43 25.17 1.00
CA GLU A 238 6.26 25.04 1.85
C GLU A 238 6.53 24.15 3.06
N LYS A 239 5.77 24.36 4.15
CA LYS A 239 5.92 23.57 5.38
C LYS A 239 5.31 22.20 5.29
N ILE A 240 4.30 22.03 4.43
CA ILE A 240 3.59 20.77 4.21
C ILE A 240 4.14 20.16 2.93
N SER A 241 4.58 18.92 3.01
CA SER A 241 5.04 18.11 1.89
C SER A 241 4.05 16.99 1.65
N GLY A 242 3.74 16.67 0.40
CA GLY A 242 2.94 15.52 0.00
C GLY A 242 3.61 14.17 0.28
N ASP A 243 4.93 14.18 0.49
CA ASP A 243 5.70 13.01 0.88
C ASP A 243 5.46 12.62 2.34
N THR A 244 5.34 11.34 2.61
CA THR A 244 5.30 10.79 3.98
C THR A 244 6.23 9.59 4.08
N PHE A 245 6.84 9.41 5.25
CA PHE A 245 7.77 8.32 5.51
C PHE A 245 7.44 7.58 6.80
N LEU A 246 7.89 6.32 6.89
CA LEU A 246 7.78 5.45 8.05
C LEU A 246 9.16 4.96 8.47
N MET A 247 9.39 4.91 9.78
CA MET A 247 10.51 4.22 10.42
C MET A 247 9.94 3.47 11.60
N THR A 248 9.85 2.13 11.51
CA THR A 248 9.18 1.34 12.54
C THR A 248 9.90 0.04 12.82
N GLU A 249 9.90 -0.38 14.08
CA GLU A 249 10.34 -1.71 14.48
C GLU A 249 9.18 -2.69 14.34
N LEU A 250 9.45 -3.85 13.77
CA LEU A 250 8.47 -4.86 13.47
C LEU A 250 8.71 -6.13 14.28
N PRO A 251 7.67 -6.97 14.46
CA PRO A 251 7.83 -8.27 15.10
C PRO A 251 8.89 -9.14 14.43
N GLY A 252 9.50 -10.05 15.20
CA GLY A 252 10.48 -11.01 14.68
C GLY A 252 11.86 -10.42 14.38
N GLY A 253 12.24 -9.33 15.04
CA GLY A 253 13.56 -8.71 14.85
C GLY A 253 13.74 -8.03 13.50
N LYS A 254 12.66 -7.51 12.94
CA LYS A 254 12.68 -6.76 11.70
C LYS A 254 12.60 -5.26 11.95
N GLN A 255 13.16 -4.48 11.04
CA GLN A 255 13.04 -3.02 10.97
C GLN A 255 12.46 -2.65 9.62
N GLY A 256 11.42 -1.82 9.62
CA GLY A 256 10.81 -1.29 8.40
C GLY A 256 11.13 0.19 8.21
N ILE A 257 11.45 0.58 6.99
CA ILE A 257 11.39 1.96 6.52
C ILE A 257 10.52 2.01 5.28
N ALA A 258 9.76 3.08 5.12
CA ALA A 258 8.94 3.28 3.93
C ALA A 258 8.88 4.75 3.54
N LEU A 259 8.67 4.99 2.25
CA LEU A 259 8.48 6.29 1.66
C LEU A 259 7.26 6.22 0.73
N SER A 260 6.37 7.18 0.83
CA SER A 260 5.17 7.30 -0.02
C SER A 260 5.03 8.75 -0.45
N ASP A 261 4.82 8.93 -1.74
CA ASP A 261 4.47 10.20 -2.33
C ASP A 261 3.01 10.17 -2.77
N GLY A 262 2.24 11.19 -2.37
CA GLY A 262 0.83 11.37 -2.73
C GLY A 262 0.69 12.13 -4.04
N MET A 263 -0.41 11.93 -4.75
CA MET A 263 -0.67 12.62 -6.01
C MET A 263 -0.74 14.14 -5.83
N GLY A 264 0.17 14.88 -6.45
CA GLY A 264 0.23 16.35 -6.40
C GLY A 264 1.09 16.89 -5.27
N SER A 265 0.70 17.99 -4.64
CA SER A 265 1.44 18.62 -3.54
C SER A 265 0.49 19.23 -2.51
N GLY A 266 1.01 19.55 -1.30
CA GLY A 266 0.24 20.23 -0.24
C GLY A 266 -0.62 19.29 0.61
N GLU A 267 -1.68 19.81 1.25
CA GLU A 267 -2.46 19.10 2.28
C GLU A 267 -3.17 17.84 1.77
N ASP A 268 -3.68 17.84 0.55
CA ASP A 268 -4.42 16.69 0.01
C ASP A 268 -3.47 15.52 -0.30
N ALA A 269 -2.32 15.81 -0.93
CA ALA A 269 -1.27 14.82 -1.17
C ALA A 269 -0.72 14.26 0.15
N PHE A 270 -0.46 15.14 1.14
CA PHE A 270 -0.03 14.74 2.48
C PHE A 270 -1.03 13.82 3.18
N ARG A 271 -2.33 14.12 3.09
CA ARG A 271 -3.38 13.28 3.70
C ARG A 271 -3.42 11.89 3.09
N GLU A 272 -3.21 11.78 1.79
CA GLU A 272 -3.23 10.50 1.10
C GLU A 272 -2.01 9.65 1.38
N SER A 273 -0.81 10.22 1.25
CA SER A 273 0.43 9.53 1.58
C SER A 273 0.49 9.12 3.05
N SER A 274 0.00 9.97 3.97
CA SER A 274 -0.09 9.65 5.41
C SER A 274 -1.02 8.46 5.67
N MET A 275 -2.20 8.43 5.05
CA MET A 275 -3.13 7.31 5.19
C MET A 275 -2.51 5.99 4.68
N VAL A 276 -1.76 6.04 3.59
CA VAL A 276 -1.05 4.88 3.02
C VAL A 276 0.02 4.38 3.99
N VAL A 277 0.79 5.29 4.56
CA VAL A 277 1.87 4.96 5.51
C VAL A 277 1.31 4.43 6.82
N GLU A 278 0.22 5.00 7.36
CA GLU A 278 -0.47 4.51 8.56
C GLU A 278 -1.03 3.10 8.34
N MET A 279 -1.71 2.84 7.21
CA MET A 279 -2.18 1.49 6.87
C MET A 279 -1.02 0.49 6.75
N LEU A 280 0.08 0.90 6.14
CA LEU A 280 1.27 0.06 6.01
C LEU A 280 1.84 -0.31 7.39
N GLU A 281 1.97 0.66 8.29
CA GLU A 281 2.47 0.45 9.66
C GLU A 281 1.59 -0.55 10.42
N GLU A 282 0.27 -0.36 10.40
CA GLU A 282 -0.68 -1.27 11.06
C GLU A 282 -0.60 -2.69 10.50
N LEU A 283 -0.57 -2.86 9.18
CA LEU A 283 -0.50 -4.16 8.54
C LEU A 283 0.82 -4.88 8.82
N LEU A 284 1.95 -4.18 8.71
CA LEU A 284 3.26 -4.75 9.01
C LEU A 284 3.40 -5.06 10.51
N GLY A 285 2.91 -4.17 11.37
CA GLY A 285 2.88 -4.37 12.84
C GLY A 285 2.02 -5.57 13.25
N ALA A 286 0.96 -5.87 12.51
CA ALA A 286 0.14 -7.07 12.66
C ALA A 286 0.79 -8.36 12.09
N GLY A 287 1.99 -8.25 11.49
CA GLY A 287 2.73 -9.39 10.95
C GLY A 287 2.39 -9.77 9.51
N PHE A 288 1.69 -8.91 8.75
CA PHE A 288 1.42 -9.19 7.34
C PHE A 288 2.71 -9.18 6.51
N PRO A 289 2.89 -10.14 5.58
CA PRO A 289 3.93 -10.03 4.56
C PRO A 289 3.76 -8.72 3.78
N VAL A 290 4.86 -7.99 3.54
CA VAL A 290 4.81 -6.66 2.93
C VAL A 290 4.10 -6.64 1.58
N LYS A 291 4.31 -7.62 0.73
CA LYS A 291 3.60 -7.75 -0.55
C LYS A 291 2.09 -7.85 -0.37
N THR A 292 1.63 -8.62 0.62
CA THR A 292 0.20 -8.74 0.95
C THR A 292 -0.34 -7.42 1.50
N ALA A 293 0.41 -6.75 2.37
CA ALA A 293 0.03 -5.44 2.90
C ALA A 293 -0.18 -4.42 1.77
N VAL A 294 0.77 -4.30 0.83
CA VAL A 294 0.67 -3.39 -0.32
C VAL A 294 -0.51 -3.75 -1.23
N GLN A 295 -0.78 -5.05 -1.47
CA GLN A 295 -1.96 -5.48 -2.24
C GLN A 295 -3.29 -5.11 -1.55
N MET A 296 -3.35 -5.23 -0.22
CA MET A 296 -4.55 -4.84 0.55
C MET A 296 -4.76 -3.33 0.51
N MET A 297 -3.69 -2.55 0.65
CA MET A 297 -3.73 -1.09 0.53
C MET A 297 -4.20 -0.67 -0.87
N ASN A 298 -3.66 -1.27 -1.93
CA ASN A 298 -4.11 -1.03 -3.30
C ASN A 298 -5.62 -1.27 -3.44
N THR A 299 -6.10 -2.41 -2.93
CA THR A 299 -7.53 -2.74 -2.97
C THR A 299 -8.37 -1.70 -2.22
N ALA A 300 -7.92 -1.23 -1.06
CA ALA A 300 -8.61 -0.21 -0.27
C ALA A 300 -8.65 1.16 -0.99
N LEU A 301 -7.61 1.52 -1.73
CA LEU A 301 -7.56 2.77 -2.49
C LEU A 301 -8.45 2.75 -3.74
N VAL A 302 -8.57 1.62 -4.41
CA VAL A 302 -9.39 1.48 -5.64
C VAL A 302 -10.89 1.42 -5.32
N ILE A 303 -11.27 0.87 -4.15
CA ILE A 303 -12.67 0.66 -3.80
C ILE A 303 -13.34 1.95 -3.31
N GLY A 304 -14.50 2.27 -3.87
CA GLY A 304 -15.44 3.28 -3.34
C GLY A 304 -15.07 4.74 -3.59
N ARG A 305 -14.06 5.05 -4.38
CA ARG A 305 -13.67 6.42 -4.71
C ARG A 305 -14.23 6.89 -6.04
N GLU A 306 -14.66 8.15 -6.10
CA GLU A 306 -15.15 8.79 -7.34
C GLU A 306 -14.01 9.26 -8.22
N GLU A 307 -12.89 9.68 -7.61
CA GLU A 307 -11.70 10.13 -8.28
C GLU A 307 -10.58 9.09 -8.16
N VAL A 308 -9.82 8.92 -9.23
CA VAL A 308 -8.60 8.09 -9.23
C VAL A 308 -7.55 8.84 -8.43
N ARG A 309 -7.16 8.29 -7.30
CA ARG A 309 -6.08 8.79 -6.47
C ARG A 309 -5.08 7.67 -6.28
N PHE A 310 -3.83 7.98 -6.45
CA PHE A 310 -2.75 7.01 -6.38
C PHE A 310 -1.60 7.56 -5.53
N CYS A 311 -0.87 6.65 -4.91
CA CYS A 311 0.34 6.95 -4.17
C CYS A 311 1.45 5.99 -4.58
N THR A 312 2.68 6.47 -4.52
CA THR A 312 3.84 5.59 -4.61
C THR A 312 4.03 4.84 -3.29
N VAL A 313 4.60 3.65 -3.35
CA VAL A 313 4.99 2.89 -2.15
C VAL A 313 6.37 2.32 -2.36
N ASP A 314 7.31 2.76 -1.55
CA ASP A 314 8.65 2.20 -1.45
C ASP A 314 8.87 1.69 -0.02
N VAL A 315 9.11 0.40 0.14
CA VAL A 315 9.28 -0.24 1.44
C VAL A 315 10.57 -1.03 1.46
N THR A 316 11.35 -0.84 2.50
CA THR A 316 12.54 -1.64 2.78
C THR A 316 12.41 -2.29 4.16
N LEU A 317 12.48 -3.63 4.20
CA LEU A 317 12.47 -4.41 5.43
C LEU A 317 13.83 -5.02 5.69
N PHE A 318 14.42 -4.71 6.85
CA PHE A 318 15.66 -5.28 7.33
C PHE A 318 15.37 -6.45 8.27
N ASP A 319 15.91 -7.62 7.98
CA ASP A 319 16.02 -8.72 8.94
C ASP A 319 17.29 -8.50 9.77
N LEU A 320 17.13 -8.12 11.02
CA LEU A 320 18.25 -7.78 11.89
C LEU A 320 19.02 -9.00 12.42
N TYR A 321 18.53 -10.23 12.19
CA TYR A 321 19.24 -11.46 12.53
C TYR A 321 20.21 -11.86 11.41
N GLU A 322 19.73 -11.84 10.16
CA GLU A 322 20.44 -12.37 9.00
C GLU A 322 21.18 -11.26 8.20
N GLY A 323 20.77 -10.00 8.40
CA GLY A 323 21.19 -8.89 7.53
C GLY A 323 20.55 -8.95 6.14
N ALA A 324 19.49 -9.73 5.97
CA ALA A 324 18.72 -9.73 4.73
C ALA A 324 17.87 -8.47 4.65
N CYS A 325 17.76 -7.92 3.45
CA CYS A 325 16.97 -6.72 3.17
C CYS A 325 16.03 -6.97 2.01
N GLU A 326 14.74 -6.82 2.24
CA GLU A 326 13.68 -6.97 1.24
C GLU A 326 13.21 -5.59 0.79
N PHE A 327 13.25 -5.35 -0.52
CA PHE A 327 12.79 -4.12 -1.17
C PHE A 327 11.48 -4.41 -1.89
N VAL A 328 10.45 -3.62 -1.60
CA VAL A 328 9.14 -3.75 -2.22
C VAL A 328 8.69 -2.40 -2.74
N LYS A 329 8.44 -2.31 -4.03
CA LYS A 329 8.16 -1.05 -4.72
C LYS A 329 6.88 -1.13 -5.54
N ALA A 330 6.10 -0.04 -5.52
CA ALA A 330 4.95 0.19 -6.38
C ALA A 330 4.96 1.65 -6.85
N GLY A 331 5.32 1.89 -8.11
CA GLY A 331 5.40 3.23 -8.72
C GLY A 331 6.45 4.16 -8.12
N ALA A 332 7.35 3.66 -7.29
CA ALA A 332 8.31 4.46 -6.55
C ALA A 332 9.60 4.73 -7.35
N ALA A 333 10.27 5.85 -7.04
CA ALA A 333 11.55 6.24 -7.59
C ALA A 333 12.67 5.22 -7.24
N ALA A 334 13.87 5.41 -7.77
CA ALA A 334 15.00 4.53 -7.50
C ALA A 334 15.41 4.53 -6.02
N THR A 335 15.80 3.37 -5.51
CA THR A 335 16.48 3.22 -4.21
C THR A 335 17.93 2.88 -4.45
N PHE A 336 18.83 3.46 -3.67
CA PHE A 336 20.26 3.29 -3.81
C PHE A 336 20.83 2.50 -2.63
N LEU A 337 21.64 1.51 -2.92
CA LEU A 337 22.36 0.73 -1.91
C LEU A 337 23.85 1.09 -1.99
N LYS A 338 24.35 1.82 -0.98
CA LYS A 338 25.78 2.14 -0.84
C LYS A 338 26.49 1.03 -0.07
N ARG A 339 27.51 0.46 -0.69
CA ARG A 339 28.36 -0.58 -0.10
C ARG A 339 29.83 -0.32 -0.45
N GLN A 340 30.69 -0.16 0.54
CA GLN A 340 32.15 -0.06 0.36
C GLN A 340 32.59 0.92 -0.75
N GLY A 341 31.87 2.04 -0.91
CA GLY A 341 32.13 3.03 -1.96
C GLY A 341 31.48 2.77 -3.32
N GLU A 342 30.84 1.62 -3.51
CA GLU A 342 30.01 1.33 -4.68
C GLU A 342 28.52 1.63 -4.39
N VAL A 343 27.77 1.95 -5.43
CA VAL A 343 26.33 2.21 -5.34
C VAL A 343 25.60 1.33 -6.34
N GLU A 344 24.75 0.46 -5.82
CA GLU A 344 23.78 -0.33 -6.61
C GLU A 344 22.45 0.41 -6.66
N ILE A 345 21.77 0.38 -7.82
CA ILE A 345 20.47 1.03 -8.01
C ILE A 345 19.39 -0.05 -8.09
N ILE A 346 18.38 0.05 -7.21
CA ILE A 346 17.22 -0.82 -7.19
C ILE A 346 16.03 -0.04 -7.75
N ARG A 347 15.40 -0.59 -8.80
CA ARG A 347 14.31 0.06 -9.54
C ARG A 347 13.07 -0.81 -9.61
N SER A 348 11.96 -0.16 -9.87
CA SER A 348 10.69 -0.79 -10.21
C SER A 348 10.12 -0.15 -11.47
N ALA A 349 9.49 -0.96 -12.29
CA ALA A 349 8.72 -0.53 -13.46
C ALA A 349 7.19 -0.65 -13.22
N THR A 350 6.78 -0.86 -11.97
CA THR A 350 5.38 -1.06 -11.61
C THR A 350 4.64 0.27 -11.47
N LEU A 351 3.31 0.21 -11.56
CA LEU A 351 2.45 1.37 -11.34
C LEU A 351 2.28 1.66 -9.84
N PRO A 352 1.98 2.93 -9.47
CA PRO A 352 1.57 3.29 -8.12
C PRO A 352 0.32 2.53 -7.66
N ILE A 353 0.14 2.40 -6.35
CA ILE A 353 -1.09 1.84 -5.78
C ILE A 353 -2.26 2.80 -6.00
N GLY A 354 -3.46 2.24 -6.21
CA GLY A 354 -4.69 3.01 -6.47
C GLY A 354 -5.02 3.22 -7.95
N VAL A 355 -4.08 2.94 -8.88
CA VAL A 355 -4.28 3.12 -10.32
C VAL A 355 -5.10 1.97 -10.92
N LEU A 356 -4.75 0.73 -10.61
CA LEU A 356 -5.40 -0.47 -11.13
C LEU A 356 -5.88 -1.38 -10.00
N GLN A 357 -6.93 -2.16 -10.28
CA GLN A 357 -7.46 -3.13 -9.31
C GLN A 357 -6.45 -4.22 -8.95
N ASP A 358 -5.76 -4.75 -9.95
CA ASP A 358 -4.68 -5.72 -9.78
C ASP A 358 -3.37 -5.04 -10.21
N ILE A 359 -2.40 -4.96 -9.30
CA ILE A 359 -1.07 -4.44 -9.57
C ILE A 359 -0.01 -5.52 -9.39
N GLU A 360 0.99 -5.47 -10.24
CA GLU A 360 2.24 -6.19 -10.01
C GLU A 360 3.08 -5.40 -9.01
N ILE A 361 3.70 -6.11 -8.07
CA ILE A 361 4.55 -5.53 -7.04
C ILE A 361 5.92 -6.17 -7.18
N ASP A 362 6.91 -5.34 -7.47
CA ASP A 362 8.30 -5.77 -7.54
C ASP A 362 8.84 -6.02 -6.14
N THR A 363 9.53 -7.15 -5.99
CA THR A 363 10.17 -7.52 -4.73
C THR A 363 11.58 -8.02 -5.04
N GLU A 364 12.56 -7.37 -4.44
CA GLU A 364 13.96 -7.77 -4.53
C GLU A 364 14.53 -8.01 -3.14
N THR A 365 15.50 -8.91 -3.02
CA THR A 365 16.18 -9.19 -1.76
C THR A 365 17.69 -9.04 -1.94
N ARG A 366 18.30 -8.39 -0.97
CA ARG A 366 19.78 -8.27 -0.88
C ARG A 366 20.24 -8.66 0.52
N ARG A 367 21.44 -9.20 0.59
CA ARG A 367 22.11 -9.39 1.88
C ARG A 367 23.02 -8.22 2.13
N LEU A 368 22.81 -7.54 3.25
CA LEU A 368 23.58 -6.38 3.67
C LEU A 368 24.66 -6.77 4.66
N GLU A 369 25.70 -5.97 4.70
CA GLU A 369 26.82 -6.07 5.63
C GLU A 369 26.86 -4.84 6.57
N SER A 370 27.66 -4.95 7.62
CA SER A 370 27.86 -3.83 8.53
C SER A 370 28.52 -2.65 7.80
N GLY A 371 27.90 -1.49 7.85
CA GLY A 371 28.34 -0.29 7.15
C GLY A 371 27.67 -0.05 5.80
N ASP A 372 26.72 -0.90 5.39
CA ASP A 372 25.89 -0.66 4.19
C ASP A 372 24.78 0.35 4.49
N TYR A 373 24.40 1.15 3.48
CA TYR A 373 23.32 2.14 3.57
C TYR A 373 22.30 1.92 2.46
N VAL A 374 21.02 1.99 2.84
CA VAL A 374 19.89 2.08 1.92
C VAL A 374 19.44 3.53 1.87
N ILE A 375 19.36 4.11 0.68
CA ILE A 375 18.95 5.49 0.42
C ILE A 375 17.70 5.45 -0.48
N MET A 376 16.58 5.87 0.04
CA MET A 376 15.30 5.98 -0.66
C MET A 376 15.03 7.45 -0.94
N VAL A 377 14.49 7.74 -2.13
CA VAL A 377 14.19 9.12 -2.56
C VAL A 377 12.83 9.17 -3.23
N THR A 378 12.17 10.34 -3.17
CA THR A 378 10.98 10.61 -3.98
C THR A 378 11.35 11.04 -5.40
N ASP A 379 10.40 11.02 -6.31
CA ASP A 379 10.59 11.44 -7.69
C ASP A 379 10.99 12.92 -7.80
N GLY A 380 10.46 13.80 -6.93
CA GLY A 380 10.89 15.19 -6.88
C GLY A 380 12.39 15.38 -6.68
N VAL A 381 13.07 14.45 -5.98
CA VAL A 381 14.55 14.43 -5.86
C VAL A 381 15.18 14.07 -7.19
N MET A 382 14.64 13.06 -7.88
CA MET A 382 15.18 12.59 -9.16
C MET A 382 14.92 13.59 -10.28
N ASP A 383 13.70 14.13 -10.34
CA ASP A 383 13.26 15.06 -11.39
C ASP A 383 13.90 16.45 -11.28
N ALA A 384 14.46 16.78 -10.12
CA ALA A 384 15.27 17.97 -9.93
C ALA A 384 16.63 17.92 -10.66
N LEU A 385 17.05 16.73 -11.08
CA LEU A 385 18.31 16.51 -11.79
C LEU A 385 18.10 16.43 -13.32
N PRO A 386 19.11 16.75 -14.14
CA PRO A 386 19.00 16.72 -15.58
C PRO A 386 18.57 15.36 -16.12
N ALA A 387 17.58 15.34 -17.01
CA ALA A 387 17.05 14.13 -17.61
C ALA A 387 18.14 13.30 -18.31
N GLY A 388 18.22 12.02 -17.95
CA GLY A 388 19.22 11.09 -18.46
C GLY A 388 20.55 11.07 -17.68
N GLU A 389 20.79 12.01 -16.75
CA GLU A 389 21.98 12.06 -15.89
C GLU A 389 21.65 11.80 -14.42
N GLN A 390 20.39 11.67 -14.07
CA GLN A 390 19.88 11.56 -12.71
C GLN A 390 20.61 10.48 -11.89
N ASP A 391 20.72 9.28 -12.45
CA ASP A 391 21.38 8.16 -11.78
C ASP A 391 22.86 8.37 -11.54
N VAL A 392 23.54 8.90 -12.55
CA VAL A 392 24.98 9.15 -12.48
C VAL A 392 25.28 10.20 -11.42
N LEU A 393 24.50 11.27 -11.40
CA LEU A 393 24.64 12.34 -10.41
C LEU A 393 24.33 11.85 -9.00
N MET A 394 23.21 11.11 -8.81
CA MET A 394 22.87 10.53 -7.51
C MET A 394 23.94 9.57 -7.02
N CYS A 395 24.44 8.66 -7.87
CA CYS A 395 25.54 7.78 -7.50
C CYS A 395 26.79 8.58 -7.10
N THR A 396 27.12 9.65 -7.81
CA THR A 396 28.24 10.52 -7.50
C THR A 396 28.05 11.19 -6.13
N PHE A 397 26.88 11.78 -5.84
CA PHE A 397 26.60 12.41 -4.55
C PHE A 397 26.67 11.44 -3.38
N ILE A 398 26.29 10.18 -3.59
CA ILE A 398 26.32 9.13 -2.59
C ILE A 398 27.76 8.59 -2.40
N GLN A 399 28.54 8.47 -3.47
CA GLN A 399 29.92 7.94 -3.43
C GLN A 399 30.91 8.94 -2.84
N ASP A 400 30.81 10.21 -3.24
CA ASP A 400 31.77 11.27 -2.90
C ASP A 400 31.69 11.74 -1.44
N THR A 401 31.17 10.92 -0.54
CA THR A 401 31.04 11.28 0.88
C THR A 401 31.40 10.14 1.82
N ASP A 402 32.14 10.48 2.88
CA ASP A 402 32.49 9.60 3.99
C ASP A 402 31.56 9.78 5.22
N ILE A 403 30.41 10.42 5.03
CA ILE A 403 29.46 10.67 6.11
C ILE A 403 28.86 9.35 6.58
N LEU A 404 29.08 9.03 7.87
CA LEU A 404 28.60 7.79 8.48
C LEU A 404 27.22 7.96 9.16
N ASN A 405 26.86 9.17 9.56
CA ASN A 405 25.58 9.45 10.20
C ASN A 405 24.47 9.50 9.13
N PRO A 406 23.44 8.62 9.18
CA PRO A 406 22.38 8.58 8.17
C PRO A 406 21.61 9.90 8.03
N ARG A 407 21.40 10.64 9.10
CA ARG A 407 20.74 11.94 9.06
C ARG A 407 21.56 12.98 8.34
N GLU A 408 22.85 13.05 8.64
CA GLU A 408 23.76 13.97 7.97
C GLU A 408 23.93 13.59 6.49
N LEU A 409 23.95 12.29 6.17
CA LEU A 409 24.00 11.80 4.80
C LEU A 409 22.75 12.19 4.03
N ALA A 410 21.56 12.05 4.61
CA ALA A 410 20.31 12.47 3.99
C ALA A 410 20.33 13.98 3.67
N HIS A 411 20.75 14.81 4.62
CA HIS A 411 20.87 16.27 4.41
C HIS A 411 21.92 16.62 3.36
N HIS A 412 23.05 15.90 3.34
CA HIS A 412 24.11 16.10 2.33
C HIS A 412 23.56 15.83 0.92
N ILE A 413 22.92 14.68 0.71
CA ILE A 413 22.35 14.31 -0.59
C ILE A 413 21.33 15.34 -1.04
N LEU A 414 20.36 15.68 -0.18
CA LEU A 414 19.34 16.69 -0.51
C LEU A 414 19.96 18.06 -0.82
N GLY A 415 20.98 18.48 -0.07
CA GLY A 415 21.72 19.71 -0.30
C GLY A 415 22.40 19.72 -1.67
N ARG A 416 23.04 18.61 -2.08
CA ARG A 416 23.67 18.46 -3.42
C ARG A 416 22.64 18.56 -4.54
N VAL A 417 21.46 17.95 -4.37
CA VAL A 417 20.38 18.06 -5.35
C VAL A 417 19.89 19.50 -5.48
N LEU A 418 19.70 20.19 -4.36
CA LEU A 418 19.26 21.60 -4.37
C LEU A 418 20.30 22.55 -4.99
N GLU A 419 21.60 22.29 -4.81
CA GLU A 419 22.65 23.04 -5.50
C GLU A 419 22.55 22.93 -7.03
N TRP A 420 22.08 21.80 -7.54
CA TRP A 420 21.90 21.56 -8.97
C TRP A 420 20.59 22.14 -9.51
N SER A 421 19.48 22.00 -8.79
CA SER A 421 18.14 22.38 -9.25
C SER A 421 17.81 23.85 -9.03
N GLY A 422 18.63 24.57 -8.26
CA GLY A 422 18.30 25.90 -7.75
C GLY A 422 17.67 25.82 -6.35
N GLU A 423 17.73 26.93 -5.61
CA GLU A 423 17.36 26.98 -4.19
C GLU A 423 15.88 26.71 -3.90
N VAL A 424 15.01 26.77 -4.91
CA VAL A 424 13.55 26.59 -4.75
C VAL A 424 13.13 25.28 -5.38
N PRO A 425 12.67 24.29 -4.58
CA PRO A 425 12.22 22.99 -5.08
C PRO A 425 10.96 23.13 -5.93
N LEU A 426 10.95 22.46 -7.10
CA LEU A 426 9.81 22.44 -8.03
C LEU A 426 8.75 21.43 -7.63
N ASP A 427 9.13 20.46 -6.76
CA ASP A 427 8.24 19.46 -6.19
C ASP A 427 8.66 19.11 -4.77
N ASP A 428 7.85 18.30 -4.07
CA ASP A 428 8.20 17.78 -2.76
C ASP A 428 9.42 16.85 -2.88
N MET A 429 10.40 17.00 -2.02
CA MET A 429 11.64 16.24 -2.05
C MET A 429 11.91 15.60 -0.70
N THR A 430 12.07 14.28 -0.68
CA THR A 430 12.43 13.52 0.52
C THR A 430 13.56 12.55 0.22
N VAL A 431 14.56 12.55 1.10
CA VAL A 431 15.67 11.58 1.13
C VAL A 431 15.62 10.87 2.47
N LEU A 432 15.39 9.56 2.47
CA LEU A 432 15.35 8.69 3.63
C LEU A 432 16.53 7.73 3.58
N VAL A 433 17.36 7.73 4.62
CA VAL A 433 18.58 6.92 4.71
C VAL A 433 18.49 5.99 5.90
N ALA A 434 18.82 4.72 5.70
CA ALA A 434 19.05 3.76 6.78
C ALA A 434 20.39 3.06 6.60
N GLY A 435 21.21 3.07 7.63
CA GLY A 435 22.45 2.31 7.68
C GLY A 435 22.29 1.08 8.58
N LEU A 436 22.99 -0.01 8.27
CA LEU A 436 23.01 -1.27 9.00
C LEU A 436 24.38 -1.46 9.68
N TRP A 437 24.39 -1.82 10.98
CA TRP A 437 25.61 -2.14 11.71
C TRP A 437 25.47 -3.42 12.51
N SER A 438 26.55 -4.21 12.55
CA SER A 438 26.63 -5.35 13.46
C SER A 438 26.71 -4.85 14.91
N LYS A 439 26.02 -5.53 15.81
CA LYS A 439 26.29 -5.37 17.24
C LYS A 439 27.67 -5.95 17.56
N ALA A 440 28.45 -5.21 18.35
CA ALA A 440 29.79 -5.61 18.77
C ALA A 440 29.72 -6.81 19.74
#